data_79ebe1186a640fa45e886ce73be0e3f4
#
_entry.id   79ebe1186a640fa45e886ce73be0e3f4
#
_cell.length_a   1.000
_cell.length_b   1.000
_cell.length_c   1.000
_cell.angle_alpha   90.00
_cell.angle_beta   90.00
_cell.angle_gamma   90.00
#
_symmetry.space_group_name_H-M   'P 1'
#
loop_
_entity.id
_entity.type
_entity.pdbx_description
1 polymer ?
#
loop_
_entity_poly.entity_id
_entity_poly.type
_entity_poly.pdbx_seq_one_letter_code
_entity_poly.pdbx_strand_id
1 'polypeptide(L)'
;EVLLLENLRFYAEEEGKPRGLADDATDEEKQAAKTAIKESQKTFVAKLASYADCYINDAFGTAHRAHASTALIAKYFPKDKMFGYVMEGEIQAIDKVLHNPARPLTAILGGAKVSSKIGIIENLIDRVDHLIIGGGMVYTFIKALGGKIGNSICEDDQIEIAKNIMAKAEEKGIDLDLRR
;
A
#
# COMPACT_ATOMS: atom_id res chain seq x y z
N GLU A 1 -34.99 3.18 -2.94
CA GLU A 1 -34.71 1.75 -2.82
C GLU A 1 -33.20 1.54 -2.73
N VAL A 2 -32.73 0.67 -1.85
CA VAL A 2 -31.29 0.39 -1.68
C VAL A 2 -31.01 -1.01 -2.22
N LEU A 3 -30.00 -1.13 -3.09
CA LEU A 3 -29.51 -2.40 -3.60
C LEU A 3 -28.12 -2.69 -3.01
N LEU A 4 -28.01 -3.75 -2.23
CA LEU A 4 -26.73 -4.28 -1.75
C LEU A 4 -26.29 -5.41 -2.67
N LEU A 5 -25.15 -5.22 -3.33
CA LEU A 5 -24.57 -6.27 -4.16
C LEU A 5 -23.85 -7.32 -3.31
N GLU A 6 -23.72 -8.53 -3.83
CA GLU A 6 -22.87 -9.58 -3.29
C GLU A 6 -21.39 -9.16 -3.29
N ASN A 7 -20.58 -9.84 -2.50
CA ASN A 7 -19.14 -9.58 -2.46
C ASN A 7 -18.51 -9.70 -3.85
N LEU A 8 -18.10 -8.57 -4.41
CA LEU A 8 -17.58 -8.47 -5.79
C LEU A 8 -16.30 -9.30 -5.97
N ARG A 9 -15.57 -9.60 -4.91
CA ARG A 9 -14.37 -10.46 -4.98
C ARG A 9 -14.68 -11.94 -5.24
N PHE A 10 -15.92 -12.36 -5.24
CA PHE A 10 -16.29 -13.67 -5.77
C PHE A 10 -16.05 -13.75 -7.27
N TYR A 11 -16.05 -12.63 -7.97
CA TYR A 11 -15.74 -12.53 -9.39
C TYR A 11 -14.25 -12.24 -9.61
N ALA A 12 -13.61 -13.01 -10.48
CA ALA A 12 -12.20 -12.82 -10.83
C ALA A 12 -11.96 -11.46 -11.51
N GLU A 13 -12.99 -10.95 -12.18
CA GLU A 13 -13.02 -9.65 -12.85
C GLU A 13 -12.82 -8.47 -11.89
N GLU A 14 -13.25 -8.60 -10.62
CA GLU A 14 -13.03 -7.54 -9.63
C GLU A 14 -11.55 -7.25 -9.45
N GLU A 15 -10.73 -8.26 -9.33
CA GLU A 15 -9.28 -8.12 -9.19
C GLU A 15 -8.56 -8.05 -10.55
N GLY A 16 -9.20 -8.52 -11.62
CA GLY A 16 -8.60 -8.63 -12.95
C GLY A 16 -7.42 -9.60 -12.99
N LYS A 17 -7.49 -10.64 -12.17
CA LYS A 17 -6.49 -11.71 -12.08
C LYS A 17 -7.12 -13.05 -12.44
N PRO A 18 -6.48 -13.85 -13.32
CA PRO A 18 -6.96 -15.20 -13.61
C PRO A 18 -6.99 -16.06 -12.34
N ARG A 19 -7.95 -16.96 -12.25
CA ARG A 19 -8.06 -17.94 -11.17
C ARG A 19 -8.07 -19.35 -11.73
N GLY A 20 -7.65 -20.33 -10.94
CA GLY A 20 -7.72 -21.75 -11.30
C GLY A 20 -6.74 -22.19 -12.40
N LEU A 21 -5.69 -21.42 -12.65
CA LEU A 21 -4.57 -21.88 -13.49
C LEU A 21 -3.83 -23.00 -12.77
N ALA A 22 -3.43 -24.02 -13.51
CA ALA A 22 -2.56 -25.07 -12.99
C ALA A 22 -1.18 -24.52 -12.63
N ASP A 23 -0.55 -25.11 -11.63
CA ASP A 23 0.79 -24.64 -11.18
C ASP A 23 1.86 -24.78 -12.27
N ASP A 24 1.71 -25.75 -13.16
CA ASP A 24 2.56 -26.06 -14.30
C ASP A 24 2.13 -25.37 -15.60
N ALA A 25 1.14 -24.47 -15.57
CA ALA A 25 0.70 -23.75 -16.74
C ALA A 25 1.86 -23.02 -17.44
N THR A 26 1.89 -23.10 -18.76
CA THR A 26 2.89 -22.42 -19.58
C THR A 26 2.74 -20.91 -19.53
N ASP A 27 3.77 -20.18 -19.91
CA ASP A 27 3.73 -18.72 -19.96
C ASP A 27 2.72 -18.22 -21.00
N GLU A 28 2.52 -18.95 -22.10
CA GLU A 28 1.51 -18.66 -23.12
C GLU A 28 0.09 -18.79 -22.54
N GLU A 29 -0.19 -19.87 -21.80
CA GLU A 29 -1.48 -20.07 -21.12
C GLU A 29 -1.74 -19.00 -20.05
N LYS A 30 -0.72 -18.65 -19.26
CA LYS A 30 -0.80 -17.55 -18.29
C LYS A 30 -1.09 -16.21 -18.96
N GLN A 31 -0.47 -15.94 -20.09
CA GLN A 31 -0.70 -14.70 -20.84
C GLN A 31 -2.08 -14.66 -21.49
N ALA A 32 -2.53 -15.76 -22.07
CA ALA A 32 -3.87 -15.88 -22.65
C ALA A 32 -4.95 -15.66 -21.57
N ALA A 33 -4.79 -16.29 -20.41
CA ALA A 33 -5.70 -16.11 -19.27
C ALA A 33 -5.72 -14.67 -18.74
N LYS A 34 -4.56 -14.00 -18.69
CA LYS A 34 -4.48 -12.57 -18.32
C LYS A 34 -5.20 -11.69 -19.33
N THR A 35 -5.09 -11.97 -20.61
CA THR A 35 -5.79 -11.23 -21.66
C THR A 35 -7.30 -11.44 -21.56
N ALA A 36 -7.75 -12.68 -21.43
CA ALA A 36 -9.16 -13.03 -21.30
C ALA A 36 -9.80 -12.35 -20.08
N ILE A 37 -9.17 -12.40 -18.90
CA ILE A 37 -9.74 -11.77 -17.70
C ILE A 37 -9.80 -10.25 -17.84
N LYS A 38 -8.86 -9.61 -18.56
CA LYS A 38 -8.89 -8.17 -18.80
C LYS A 38 -10.04 -7.74 -19.72
N GLU A 39 -10.37 -8.55 -20.73
CA GLU A 39 -11.54 -8.29 -21.57
C GLU A 39 -12.85 -8.51 -20.78
N SER A 40 -12.97 -9.61 -20.04
CA SER A 40 -14.11 -9.87 -19.16
C SER A 40 -14.28 -8.77 -18.12
N GLN A 41 -13.19 -8.26 -17.54
CA GLN A 41 -13.19 -7.16 -16.58
C GLN A 41 -13.83 -5.87 -17.17
N LYS A 42 -13.59 -5.56 -18.43
CA LYS A 42 -14.22 -4.40 -19.09
C LYS A 42 -15.74 -4.53 -19.11
N THR A 43 -16.24 -5.70 -19.51
CA THR A 43 -17.66 -5.98 -19.53
C THR A 43 -18.27 -5.93 -18.12
N PHE A 44 -17.59 -6.49 -17.13
CA PHE A 44 -17.99 -6.47 -15.73
C PHE A 44 -18.10 -5.02 -15.20
N VAL A 45 -17.09 -4.20 -15.44
CA VAL A 45 -17.10 -2.78 -15.02
C VAL A 45 -18.21 -1.99 -15.72
N ALA A 46 -18.41 -2.19 -17.02
CA ALA A 46 -19.48 -1.52 -17.76
C ALA A 46 -20.86 -1.89 -17.20
N LYS A 47 -21.03 -3.16 -16.82
CA LYS A 47 -22.27 -3.63 -16.19
C LYS A 47 -22.49 -3.00 -14.83
N LEU A 48 -21.47 -2.94 -13.97
CA LEU A 48 -21.56 -2.25 -12.67
C LEU A 48 -21.91 -0.77 -12.84
N ALA A 49 -21.24 -0.09 -13.77
CA ALA A 49 -21.49 1.33 -14.03
C ALA A 49 -22.92 1.60 -14.53
N SER A 50 -23.54 0.64 -15.20
CA SER A 50 -24.92 0.79 -15.71
C SER A 50 -26.00 0.82 -14.62
N TYR A 51 -25.65 0.57 -13.36
CA TYR A 51 -26.61 0.56 -12.26
C TYR A 51 -26.84 1.93 -11.61
N ALA A 52 -26.01 2.93 -11.93
CA ALA A 52 -26.06 4.23 -11.27
C ALA A 52 -25.68 5.38 -12.22
N ASP A 53 -26.08 6.58 -11.86
CA ASP A 53 -25.79 7.82 -12.61
C ASP A 53 -24.54 8.54 -12.07
N CYS A 54 -24.11 8.21 -10.85
CA CYS A 54 -22.89 8.75 -10.25
C CYS A 54 -22.14 7.66 -9.47
N TYR A 55 -20.85 7.93 -9.20
CA TYR A 55 -19.97 7.02 -8.46
C TYR A 55 -19.38 7.70 -7.23
N ILE A 56 -19.55 7.06 -6.08
CA ILE A 56 -18.92 7.51 -4.82
C ILE A 56 -18.00 6.41 -4.32
N ASN A 57 -16.71 6.72 -4.16
CA ASN A 57 -15.77 5.83 -3.51
C ASN A 57 -15.59 6.25 -2.05
N ASP A 58 -16.00 5.40 -1.14
CA ASP A 58 -15.87 5.61 0.30
C ASP A 58 -15.11 4.48 1.02
N ALA A 59 -14.38 3.65 0.25
CA ALA A 59 -13.66 2.48 0.72
C ALA A 59 -12.16 2.73 0.82
N PHE A 60 -11.70 3.42 1.88
CA PHE A 60 -10.29 3.73 2.08
C PHE A 60 -9.41 2.47 2.18
N GLY A 61 -9.85 1.43 2.87
CA GLY A 61 -9.10 0.18 3.02
C GLY A 61 -8.74 -0.53 1.71
N THR A 62 -9.44 -0.24 0.61
CA THR A 62 -9.18 -0.78 -0.73
C THR A 62 -8.58 0.25 -1.70
N ALA A 63 -8.35 1.48 -1.26
CA ALA A 63 -7.90 2.59 -2.12
C ALA A 63 -6.56 2.33 -2.83
N HIS A 64 -5.70 1.49 -2.23
CA HIS A 64 -4.41 1.07 -2.80
C HIS A 64 -4.52 0.01 -3.91
N ARG A 65 -5.73 -0.44 -4.26
CA ARG A 65 -5.98 -1.51 -5.24
C ARG A 65 -6.67 -0.97 -6.48
N ALA A 66 -6.13 -1.28 -7.66
CA ALA A 66 -6.74 -0.94 -8.95
C ALA A 66 -7.79 -1.99 -9.35
N HIS A 67 -8.79 -2.21 -8.50
CA HIS A 67 -9.88 -3.15 -8.77
C HIS A 67 -10.95 -2.56 -9.68
N ALA A 68 -11.85 -3.40 -10.17
CA ALA A 68 -12.96 -3.00 -11.03
C ALA A 68 -13.84 -1.93 -10.35
N SER A 69 -14.32 -2.21 -9.14
CA SER A 69 -15.25 -1.35 -8.40
C SER A 69 -14.59 -0.13 -7.74
N THR A 70 -13.27 -0.14 -7.53
CA THR A 70 -12.57 0.95 -6.82
C THR A 70 -11.88 1.95 -7.74
N ALA A 71 -11.38 1.47 -8.89
CA ALA A 71 -10.61 2.31 -9.79
C ALA A 71 -11.16 2.35 -11.22
N LEU A 72 -11.46 1.18 -11.80
CA LEU A 72 -11.82 1.14 -13.21
C LEU A 72 -13.20 1.74 -13.49
N ILE A 73 -14.15 1.55 -12.58
CA ILE A 73 -15.51 2.07 -12.68
C ILE A 73 -15.53 3.62 -12.76
N ALA A 74 -14.59 4.29 -12.11
CA ALA A 74 -14.50 5.75 -12.12
C ALA A 74 -14.29 6.36 -13.53
N LYS A 75 -13.85 5.54 -14.50
CA LYS A 75 -13.71 5.97 -15.92
C LYS A 75 -15.05 6.12 -16.62
N TYR A 76 -16.08 5.45 -16.14
CA TYR A 76 -17.44 5.54 -16.68
C TYR A 76 -18.21 6.76 -16.18
N PHE A 77 -17.69 7.43 -15.14
CA PHE A 77 -18.26 8.65 -14.56
C PHE A 77 -17.25 9.79 -14.68
N PRO A 78 -17.09 10.41 -15.87
CA PRO A 78 -16.05 11.40 -16.09
C PRO A 78 -16.21 12.66 -15.22
N LYS A 79 -17.46 13.05 -14.92
CA LYS A 79 -17.81 14.24 -14.14
C LYS A 79 -18.48 13.88 -12.81
N ASP A 80 -19.27 12.83 -12.78
CA ASP A 80 -20.16 12.47 -11.67
C ASP A 80 -19.52 11.40 -10.78
N LYS A 81 -18.29 11.67 -10.32
CA LYS A 81 -17.54 10.83 -9.38
C LYS A 81 -16.95 11.67 -8.26
N MET A 82 -16.99 11.13 -7.07
CA MET A 82 -16.50 11.81 -5.87
C MET A 82 -16.01 10.80 -4.82
N PHE A 83 -15.35 11.31 -3.80
CA PHE A 83 -15.11 10.57 -2.58
C PHE A 83 -16.26 10.74 -1.61
N GLY A 84 -16.52 9.69 -0.82
CA GLY A 84 -17.41 9.80 0.33
C GLY A 84 -16.70 10.37 1.55
N TYR A 85 -17.44 10.57 2.64
CA TYR A 85 -16.94 11.22 3.85
C TYR A 85 -15.82 10.49 4.55
N VAL A 86 -15.80 9.14 4.51
CA VAL A 86 -14.70 8.33 5.09
C VAL A 86 -13.41 8.57 4.31
N MET A 87 -13.47 8.47 2.98
CA MET A 87 -12.32 8.76 2.12
C MET A 87 -11.83 10.20 2.28
N GLU A 88 -12.73 11.16 2.32
CA GLU A 88 -12.39 12.57 2.52
C GLU A 88 -11.66 12.77 3.85
N GLY A 89 -12.19 12.23 4.95
CA GLY A 89 -11.58 12.33 6.27
C GLY A 89 -10.18 11.72 6.33
N GLU A 90 -9.97 10.56 5.73
CA GLU A 90 -8.66 9.91 5.66
C GLU A 90 -7.66 10.71 4.81
N ILE A 91 -8.10 11.23 3.66
CA ILE A 91 -7.27 12.09 2.80
C ILE A 91 -6.86 13.36 3.55
N GLN A 92 -7.82 14.03 4.21
CA GLN A 92 -7.54 15.24 4.99
C GLN A 92 -6.57 14.97 6.15
N ALA A 93 -6.73 13.83 6.84
CA ALA A 93 -5.82 13.43 7.92
C ALA A 93 -4.39 13.21 7.41
N ILE A 94 -4.24 12.51 6.29
CA ILE A 94 -2.94 12.29 5.64
C ILE A 94 -2.34 13.61 5.16
N ASP A 95 -3.13 14.44 4.50
CA ASP A 95 -2.71 15.75 3.99
C ASP A 95 -2.17 16.66 5.11
N LYS A 96 -2.89 16.70 6.23
CA LYS A 96 -2.47 17.43 7.43
C LYS A 96 -1.10 16.96 7.93
N VAL A 97 -0.88 15.64 8.01
CA VAL A 97 0.40 15.08 8.46
C VAL A 97 1.53 15.38 7.46
N LEU A 98 1.24 15.35 6.16
CA LEU A 98 2.26 15.55 5.13
C LEU A 98 2.65 17.03 4.94
N HIS A 99 1.71 17.96 5.06
CA HIS A 99 1.92 19.37 4.71
C HIS A 99 1.95 20.31 5.89
N ASN A 100 1.21 20.02 6.97
CA ASN A 100 1.15 20.87 8.14
C ASN A 100 1.01 20.07 9.45
N PRO A 101 2.00 19.20 9.76
CA PRO A 101 1.94 18.39 10.98
C PRO A 101 2.08 19.25 12.25
N ALA A 102 1.40 18.82 13.31
CA ALA A 102 1.73 19.30 14.65
C ALA A 102 3.13 18.78 15.03
N ARG A 103 3.91 19.62 15.71
CA ARG A 103 5.24 19.26 16.20
C ARG A 103 5.23 19.05 17.72
N PRO A 104 6.02 18.09 18.26
CA PRO A 104 6.87 17.15 17.53
C PRO A 104 6.07 16.08 16.79
N LEU A 105 6.49 15.73 15.55
CA LEU A 105 5.91 14.65 14.76
C LEU A 105 6.71 13.36 14.97
N THR A 106 6.06 12.33 15.48
CA THR A 106 6.65 11.00 15.63
C THR A 106 6.05 10.04 14.59
N ALA A 107 6.90 9.41 13.78
CA ALA A 107 6.50 8.33 12.92
C ALA A 107 6.90 6.98 13.52
N ILE A 108 6.00 6.00 13.43
CA ILE A 108 6.25 4.61 13.85
C ILE A 108 6.17 3.73 12.62
N LEU A 109 7.26 3.08 12.30
CA LEU A 109 7.37 2.22 11.13
C LEU A 109 7.64 0.78 11.56
N GLY A 110 6.77 -0.14 11.13
CA GLY A 110 6.91 -1.56 11.38
C GLY A 110 6.87 -2.38 10.09
N GLY A 111 7.48 -3.54 10.12
CA GLY A 111 7.49 -4.46 8.99
C GLY A 111 8.52 -5.57 9.15
N ALA A 112 8.50 -6.54 8.22
CA ALA A 112 9.45 -7.64 8.24
C ALA A 112 10.78 -7.28 7.57
N LYS A 113 10.75 -6.42 6.54
CA LYS A 113 11.88 -6.17 5.64
C LYS A 113 12.19 -4.68 5.49
N VAL A 114 13.46 -4.31 5.63
CA VAL A 114 13.98 -2.95 5.37
C VAL A 114 13.82 -2.61 3.89
N SER A 115 14.21 -3.54 3.00
CA SER A 115 14.18 -3.35 1.54
C SER A 115 12.83 -2.85 1.01
N SER A 116 11.74 -3.29 1.62
CA SER A 116 10.38 -2.87 1.24
C SER A 116 9.97 -1.48 1.74
N LYS A 117 10.77 -0.85 2.62
CA LYS A 117 10.43 0.38 3.32
C LYS A 117 11.45 1.51 3.14
N ILE A 118 12.56 1.27 2.43
CA ILE A 118 13.65 2.26 2.24
C ILE A 118 13.10 3.60 1.78
N GLY A 119 12.33 3.62 0.69
CA GLY A 119 11.80 4.88 0.15
C GLY A 119 10.83 5.60 1.11
N ILE A 120 10.11 4.84 1.96
CA ILE A 120 9.25 5.45 2.98
C ILE A 120 10.12 6.06 4.09
N ILE A 121 11.13 5.34 4.57
CA ILE A 121 12.06 5.82 5.61
C ILE A 121 12.76 7.09 5.15
N GLU A 122 13.30 7.10 3.94
CA GLU A 122 13.99 8.26 3.37
C GLU A 122 13.09 9.49 3.25
N ASN A 123 11.84 9.30 2.85
CA ASN A 123 10.86 10.39 2.80
C ASN A 123 10.44 10.89 4.18
N LEU A 124 10.37 10.00 5.18
CA LEU A 124 9.98 10.36 6.54
C LEU A 124 11.10 11.12 7.26
N ILE A 125 12.36 10.74 7.10
CA ILE A 125 13.52 11.40 7.72
C ILE A 125 13.55 12.91 7.45
N ASP A 126 13.03 13.36 6.31
CA ASP A 126 12.96 14.78 5.98
C ASP A 126 11.77 15.53 6.61
N ARG A 127 10.89 14.83 7.30
CA ARG A 127 9.57 15.35 7.73
C ARG A 127 9.26 15.19 9.21
N VAL A 128 9.92 14.26 9.90
CA VAL A 128 9.62 13.89 11.29
C VAL A 128 10.66 14.45 12.27
N ASP A 129 10.28 14.53 13.53
CA ASP A 129 11.19 14.84 14.63
C ASP A 129 11.70 13.56 15.31
N HIS A 130 10.85 12.52 15.34
CA HIS A 130 11.18 11.21 15.90
C HIS A 130 10.76 10.11 14.94
N LEU A 131 11.60 9.09 14.77
CA LEU A 131 11.33 7.91 13.97
C LEU A 131 11.52 6.65 14.81
N ILE A 132 10.46 5.91 15.04
CA ILE A 132 10.51 4.63 15.73
C ILE A 132 10.46 3.51 14.69
N ILE A 133 11.48 2.66 14.67
CA ILE A 133 11.54 1.47 13.82
C ILE A 133 11.27 0.24 14.68
N GLY A 134 10.25 -0.54 14.30
CA GLY A 134 9.84 -1.75 14.98
C GLY A 134 9.60 -2.94 14.05
N GLY A 135 9.12 -4.03 14.63
CA GLY A 135 8.88 -5.27 13.88
C GLY A 135 10.16 -5.97 13.44
N GLY A 136 10.06 -6.91 12.50
CA GLY A 136 11.18 -7.74 12.06
C GLY A 136 12.34 -6.98 11.43
N MET A 137 12.05 -5.86 10.77
CA MET A 137 13.08 -5.04 10.14
C MET A 137 14.09 -4.43 11.14
N VAL A 138 13.71 -4.26 12.40
CA VAL A 138 14.60 -3.71 13.43
C VAL A 138 15.87 -4.54 13.62
N TYR A 139 15.78 -5.85 13.40
CA TYR A 139 16.94 -6.73 13.58
C TYR A 139 18.07 -6.47 12.57
N THR A 140 17.75 -6.01 11.38
CA THR A 140 18.76 -5.56 10.40
C THR A 140 19.49 -4.32 10.92
N PHE A 141 18.81 -3.36 11.54
CA PHE A 141 19.44 -2.21 12.18
C PHE A 141 20.27 -2.57 13.39
N ILE A 142 19.75 -3.48 14.25
CA ILE A 142 20.50 -3.97 15.42
C ILE A 142 21.80 -4.66 14.98
N LYS A 143 21.75 -5.49 13.94
CA LYS A 143 22.94 -6.15 13.38
C LYS A 143 23.90 -5.14 12.76
N ALA A 144 23.41 -4.11 12.09
CA ALA A 144 24.21 -3.00 11.56
C ALA A 144 25.00 -2.27 12.66
N LEU A 145 24.44 -2.19 13.88
CA LEU A 145 25.11 -1.66 15.08
C LEU A 145 26.03 -2.66 15.78
N GLY A 146 26.21 -3.88 15.24
CA GLY A 146 27.01 -4.93 15.84
C GLY A 146 26.30 -5.73 16.94
N GLY A 147 24.98 -5.53 17.11
CA GLY A 147 24.19 -6.25 18.08
C GLY A 147 23.91 -7.71 17.68
N LYS A 148 23.60 -8.54 18.68
CA LYS A 148 23.24 -9.95 18.48
C LYS A 148 21.73 -10.09 18.28
N ILE A 149 21.33 -10.77 17.23
CA ILE A 149 19.92 -10.94 16.83
C ILE A 149 19.40 -12.39 16.96
N GLY A 150 20.27 -13.34 17.36
CA GLY A 150 19.90 -14.76 17.45
C GLY A 150 19.42 -15.31 16.11
N ASN A 151 18.28 -16.01 16.12
CA ASN A 151 17.64 -16.57 14.92
C ASN A 151 16.58 -15.63 14.31
N SER A 152 16.60 -14.34 14.64
CA SER A 152 15.66 -13.38 14.09
C SER A 152 15.91 -13.16 12.60
N ILE A 153 14.85 -12.78 11.88
CA ILE A 153 14.95 -12.41 10.46
C ILE A 153 15.89 -11.23 10.28
N CYS A 154 16.73 -11.29 9.26
CA CYS A 154 17.66 -10.21 8.91
C CYS A 154 17.87 -10.18 7.40
N GLU A 155 17.99 -8.99 6.86
CA GLU A 155 18.42 -8.76 5.48
C GLU A 155 19.87 -8.31 5.47
N ASP A 156 20.81 -9.29 5.31
CA ASP A 156 22.25 -9.03 5.39
C ASP A 156 22.74 -8.09 4.28
N ASP A 157 22.13 -8.15 3.14
CA ASP A 157 22.36 -7.26 2.00
C ASP A 157 21.88 -5.80 2.23
N GLN A 158 21.08 -5.57 3.28
CA GLN A 158 20.55 -4.24 3.63
C GLN A 158 21.29 -3.59 4.82
N ILE A 159 22.33 -4.21 5.36
CA ILE A 159 23.07 -3.69 6.52
C ILE A 159 23.70 -2.32 6.23
N GLU A 160 24.32 -2.15 5.08
CA GLU A 160 24.92 -0.86 4.70
C GLU A 160 23.85 0.23 4.50
N ILE A 161 22.69 -0.12 3.96
CA ILE A 161 21.56 0.81 3.84
C ILE A 161 21.04 1.20 5.22
N ALA A 162 20.94 0.25 6.15
CA ALA A 162 20.52 0.54 7.52
C ALA A 162 21.50 1.52 8.22
N LYS A 163 22.81 1.36 8.03
CA LYS A 163 23.84 2.29 8.53
C LYS A 163 23.66 3.68 7.93
N ASN A 164 23.46 3.77 6.63
CA ASN A 164 23.26 5.05 5.94
C ASN A 164 21.99 5.77 6.43
N ILE A 165 20.90 5.04 6.68
CA ILE A 165 19.68 5.59 7.26
C ILE A 165 19.95 6.15 8.65
N MET A 166 20.64 5.43 9.51
CA MET A 166 20.99 5.89 10.87
C MET A 166 21.89 7.13 10.83
N ALA A 167 22.92 7.14 9.98
CA ALA A 167 23.80 8.29 9.82
C ALA A 167 23.04 9.53 9.30
N LYS A 168 22.15 9.34 8.34
CA LYS A 168 21.29 10.42 7.82
C LYS A 168 20.33 10.96 8.89
N ALA A 169 19.77 10.09 9.73
CA ALA A 169 18.92 10.52 10.84
C ALA A 169 19.71 11.36 11.85
N GLU A 170 20.93 10.93 12.22
CA GLU A 170 21.82 11.66 13.11
C GLU A 170 22.22 13.03 12.54
N GLU A 171 22.63 13.09 11.27
CA GLU A 171 22.99 14.32 10.57
C GLU A 171 21.86 15.35 10.59
N LYS A 172 20.61 14.88 10.48
CA LYS A 172 19.40 15.72 10.49
C LYS A 172 18.84 16.00 11.89
N GLY A 173 19.46 15.45 12.93
CA GLY A 173 18.98 15.61 14.32
C GLY A 173 17.67 14.90 14.60
N ILE A 174 17.35 13.83 13.83
CA ILE A 174 16.16 13.01 14.03
C ILE A 174 16.43 11.98 15.12
N ASP A 175 15.57 11.93 16.12
CA ASP A 175 15.63 10.89 17.15
C ASP A 175 15.12 9.56 16.57
N LEU A 176 16.05 8.65 16.31
CA LEU A 176 15.75 7.34 15.74
C LEU A 176 15.83 6.27 16.82
N ASP A 177 14.68 5.69 17.14
CA ASP A 177 14.51 4.67 18.19
C ASP A 177 14.23 3.29 17.58
N LEU A 178 14.92 2.26 18.04
CA LEU A 178 14.80 0.88 17.61
C LEU A 178 14.04 0.06 18.65
N ARG A 179 12.80 -0.36 18.34
CA ARG A 179 11.93 -1.12 19.26
C ARG A 179 11.76 -2.57 18.83
N ARG A 180 12.06 -3.50 19.76
CA ARG A 180 11.87 -4.95 19.62
C ARG A 180 10.43 -5.36 19.91
#